data_1e6fe485deef869425ab2df893fe7844
#
_entry.id   1e6fe485deef869425ab2df893fe7844
#
_cell.length_a   1.000
_cell.length_b   1.000
_cell.length_c   1.000
_cell.angle_alpha   90.00
_cell.angle_beta   90.00
_cell.angle_gamma   90.00
#
_symmetry.space_group_name_H-M   'P 1'
#
loop_
_entity.id
_entity.type
_entity.pdbx_description
1 polymer ?
#
loop_
_entity_poly.entity_id
_entity_poly.type
_entity_poly.pdbx_seq_one_letter_code
_entity_poly.pdbx_strand_id
1 'polypeptide(L)'
;MRPDYWNLEVESALEVKEKGYNGSARFIEYRTIIPNKAIVSVTQASASWDSPLLTQVNGMLYNVDFSFKLGKNDAYSIRAFVRIMPVNGKAPPNLKQLEKSKVDEAIRHIRNDFFDKLRDRNESEIPQQQGIYLTEGFIVDKGTEPFFGSAGIKIKDYKGVYAELTTGGSLEEGDKPLLERDLFTKDSGLDKLLSWAKYSTIRKGKRDINGMAGNEKLVKWQGKRYLFIWEKDDGSVRFKMTFGTNKKNTKGSPLSEKEALTAWDAILPTLKTRL
;
A
#
# COMPACT_ATOMS: atom_id res chain seq x y z
N MET A 1 4.40 3.11 -25.76
CA MET A 1 3.44 4.18 -25.34
C MET A 1 2.87 3.74 -23.99
N ARG A 2 2.92 4.57 -22.94
CA ARG A 2 2.29 4.25 -21.66
C ARG A 2 0.77 4.34 -21.82
N PRO A 3 -0.03 3.44 -21.17
CA PRO A 3 -1.47 3.57 -21.16
C PRO A 3 -1.89 4.90 -20.52
N ASP A 4 -3.01 5.45 -20.98
CA ASP A 4 -3.63 6.60 -20.30
C ASP A 4 -4.41 6.09 -19.08
N TYR A 5 -3.73 6.01 -17.96
CA TYR A 5 -4.30 5.52 -16.71
C TYR A 5 -5.43 6.40 -16.18
N TRP A 6 -5.38 7.72 -16.49
CA TRP A 6 -6.46 8.63 -16.09
C TRP A 6 -7.77 8.29 -16.77
N ASN A 7 -7.75 8.09 -18.09
CA ASN A 7 -8.96 7.72 -18.81
C ASN A 7 -9.50 6.36 -18.36
N LEU A 8 -8.64 5.38 -18.10
CA LEU A 8 -9.05 4.08 -17.54
C LEU A 8 -9.71 4.21 -16.17
N GLU A 9 -9.19 5.10 -15.31
CA GLU A 9 -9.77 5.34 -13.98
C GLU A 9 -11.14 6.00 -14.09
N VAL A 10 -11.29 7.00 -14.96
CA VAL A 10 -12.58 7.67 -15.22
C VAL A 10 -13.61 6.70 -15.79
N GLU A 11 -13.22 5.90 -16.78
CA GLU A 11 -14.08 4.88 -17.39
C GLU A 11 -14.55 3.85 -16.35
N SER A 12 -13.64 3.38 -15.49
CA SER A 12 -13.97 2.45 -14.41
C SER A 12 -14.99 3.05 -13.42
N ALA A 13 -14.80 4.30 -13.02
CA ALA A 13 -15.71 4.98 -12.11
C ALA A 13 -17.10 5.21 -12.74
N LEU A 14 -17.15 5.54 -14.04
CA LEU A 14 -18.40 5.70 -14.78
C LEU A 14 -19.12 4.37 -14.99
N GLU A 15 -18.38 3.29 -15.27
CA GLU A 15 -18.96 1.96 -15.37
C GLU A 15 -19.64 1.52 -14.07
N VAL A 16 -19.01 1.76 -12.92
CA VAL A 16 -19.62 1.52 -11.62
C VAL A 16 -20.87 2.35 -11.40
N LYS A 17 -20.84 3.63 -11.81
CA LYS A 17 -22.00 4.51 -11.76
C LYS A 17 -23.18 3.99 -12.58
N GLU A 18 -22.92 3.57 -13.82
CA GLU A 18 -23.95 3.06 -14.74
C GLU A 18 -24.57 1.73 -14.27
N LYS A 19 -23.71 0.82 -13.81
CA LYS A 19 -24.17 -0.49 -13.31
C LYS A 19 -24.80 -0.40 -11.92
N GLY A 20 -24.60 0.68 -11.17
CA GLY A 20 -25.05 0.85 -9.79
C GLY A 20 -24.39 -0.10 -8.79
N TYR A 21 -23.53 -0.99 -9.27
CA TYR A 21 -22.89 -2.05 -8.49
C TYR A 21 -21.51 -2.39 -9.03
N ASN A 22 -20.57 -2.63 -8.13
CA ASN A 22 -19.27 -3.20 -8.46
C ASN A 22 -18.99 -4.39 -7.53
N GLY A 23 -19.29 -5.61 -8.00
CA GLY A 23 -19.10 -6.82 -7.21
C GLY A 23 -19.90 -6.81 -5.90
N SER A 24 -19.20 -6.62 -4.77
CA SER A 24 -19.78 -6.59 -3.43
C SER A 24 -20.10 -5.17 -2.93
N ALA A 25 -19.96 -4.13 -3.75
CA ALA A 25 -20.19 -2.75 -3.34
C ALA A 25 -21.30 -2.08 -4.15
N ARG A 26 -22.20 -1.37 -3.45
CA ARG A 26 -23.27 -0.58 -4.07
C ARG A 26 -22.73 0.82 -4.38
N PHE A 27 -22.98 1.32 -5.59
CA PHE A 27 -22.70 2.69 -5.95
C PHE A 27 -23.59 3.68 -5.18
N ILE A 28 -23.01 4.73 -4.64
CA ILE A 28 -23.73 5.79 -3.93
C ILE A 28 -23.63 7.11 -4.70
N GLU A 29 -22.43 7.54 -5.06
CA GLU A 29 -22.24 8.86 -5.62
C GLU A 29 -20.98 8.93 -6.49
N TYR A 30 -21.03 9.81 -7.51
CA TYR A 30 -19.90 10.23 -8.32
C TYR A 30 -19.88 11.74 -8.40
N ARG A 31 -18.72 12.36 -8.15
CA ARG A 31 -18.51 13.81 -8.26
C ARG A 31 -17.26 14.10 -9.07
N THR A 32 -17.35 15.05 -9.99
CA THR A 32 -16.19 15.73 -10.54
C THR A 32 -15.78 16.84 -9.59
N ILE A 33 -14.58 16.73 -9.01
CA ILE A 33 -14.02 17.73 -8.10
C ILE A 33 -13.33 18.83 -8.90
N ILE A 34 -12.50 18.42 -9.86
CA ILE A 34 -11.85 19.31 -10.81
C ILE A 34 -11.99 18.69 -12.19
N PRO A 35 -12.58 19.37 -13.19
CA PRO A 35 -12.72 18.86 -14.54
C PRO A 35 -11.39 18.32 -15.08
N ASN A 36 -11.40 17.11 -15.63
CA ASN A 36 -10.25 16.43 -16.22
C ASN A 36 -9.04 16.24 -15.29
N LYS A 37 -9.19 16.47 -13.97
CA LYS A 37 -8.07 16.36 -13.02
C LYS A 37 -8.41 15.57 -11.77
N ALA A 38 -9.62 15.67 -11.24
CA ALA A 38 -9.97 14.98 -10.00
C ALA A 38 -11.45 14.57 -9.96
N ILE A 39 -11.69 13.33 -9.57
CA ILE A 39 -13.02 12.76 -9.38
C ILE A 39 -13.10 12.04 -8.04
N VAL A 40 -14.31 11.88 -7.54
CA VAL A 40 -14.62 11.06 -6.37
C VAL A 40 -15.70 10.07 -6.73
N SER A 41 -15.50 8.81 -6.40
CA SER A 41 -16.55 7.80 -6.37
C SER A 41 -16.78 7.30 -4.95
N VAL A 42 -18.04 7.15 -4.59
CA VAL A 42 -18.45 6.64 -3.28
C VAL A 42 -19.21 5.36 -3.46
N THR A 43 -18.77 4.32 -2.79
CA THR A 43 -19.44 3.02 -2.78
C THR A 43 -19.69 2.58 -1.35
N GLN A 44 -20.79 1.87 -1.17
CA GLN A 44 -21.14 1.24 0.10
C GLN A 44 -20.86 -0.26 0.00
N ALA A 45 -20.16 -0.83 0.98
CA ALA A 45 -19.99 -2.27 1.06
C ALA A 45 -21.36 -2.97 1.12
N SER A 46 -21.49 -4.16 0.51
CA SER A 46 -22.76 -4.85 0.24
C SER A 46 -23.56 -5.31 1.46
N ALA A 47 -23.20 -4.87 2.62
CA ALA A 47 -23.90 -5.21 3.84
C ALA A 47 -25.10 -4.28 4.07
N SER A 48 -26.25 -4.86 4.28
CA SER A 48 -27.47 -4.15 4.67
C SER A 48 -27.58 -4.05 6.19
N TRP A 49 -28.32 -3.05 6.68
CA TRP A 49 -28.68 -2.95 8.10
C TRP A 49 -29.43 -4.18 8.62
N ASP A 50 -30.01 -4.97 7.73
CA ASP A 50 -30.74 -6.20 8.05
C ASP A 50 -29.80 -7.40 8.20
N SER A 51 -28.49 -7.24 7.94
CA SER A 51 -27.53 -8.31 8.15
C SER A 51 -27.20 -8.47 9.63
N PRO A 52 -27.45 -9.64 10.25
CA PRO A 52 -27.17 -9.87 11.67
C PRO A 52 -25.69 -9.64 12.06
N LEU A 53 -24.77 -9.85 11.12
CA LEU A 53 -23.33 -9.66 11.31
C LEU A 53 -22.92 -8.18 11.37
N LEU A 54 -23.69 -7.26 10.76
CA LEU A 54 -23.35 -5.85 10.69
C LEU A 54 -24.05 -5.01 11.75
N THR A 55 -25.27 -5.39 12.12
CA THR A 55 -26.05 -4.63 13.10
C THR A 55 -25.48 -4.72 14.50
N GLN A 56 -24.69 -5.75 14.83
CA GLN A 56 -24.20 -5.93 16.19
C GLN A 56 -22.85 -5.24 16.48
N VAL A 57 -21.94 -5.07 15.48
CA VAL A 57 -20.58 -4.62 15.78
C VAL A 57 -20.00 -3.62 14.78
N ASN A 58 -20.34 -3.64 13.49
CA ASN A 58 -19.51 -2.99 12.46
C ASN A 58 -20.10 -1.75 11.78
N GLY A 59 -21.38 -1.47 11.88
CA GLY A 59 -22.00 -0.33 11.17
C GLY A 59 -21.92 -0.44 9.64
N MET A 60 -22.33 0.62 8.95
CA MET A 60 -22.24 0.72 7.50
C MET A 60 -20.89 1.31 7.09
N LEU A 61 -20.22 0.66 6.16
CA LEU A 61 -18.92 1.07 5.63
C LEU A 61 -19.07 1.64 4.22
N TYR A 62 -18.50 2.82 4.01
CA TYR A 62 -18.42 3.49 2.73
C TYR A 62 -16.97 3.66 2.32
N ASN A 63 -16.67 3.37 1.06
CA ASN A 63 -15.40 3.69 0.45
C ASN A 63 -15.55 5.02 -0.28
N VAL A 64 -14.68 5.97 0.00
CA VAL A 64 -14.57 7.24 -0.70
C VAL A 64 -13.27 7.19 -1.48
N ASP A 65 -13.36 6.90 -2.76
CA ASP A 65 -12.23 6.82 -3.67
C ASP A 65 -12.04 8.17 -4.36
N PHE A 66 -10.98 8.87 -4.02
CA PHE A 66 -10.59 10.13 -4.61
C PHE A 66 -9.49 9.85 -5.63
N SER A 67 -9.84 9.90 -6.91
CA SER A 67 -8.90 9.68 -8.01
C SER A 67 -8.49 11.01 -8.63
N PHE A 68 -7.19 11.15 -8.92
CA PHE A 68 -6.63 12.37 -9.48
C PHE A 68 -5.54 12.09 -10.50
N LYS A 69 -5.47 12.98 -11.50
CA LYS A 69 -4.47 12.95 -12.55
C LYS A 69 -3.20 13.64 -12.10
N LEU A 70 -2.06 13.03 -12.38
CA LEU A 70 -0.74 13.62 -12.27
C LEU A 70 -0.02 13.56 -13.61
N GLY A 71 0.65 14.65 -13.95
CA GLY A 71 1.34 14.74 -15.23
C GLY A 71 0.40 14.53 -16.40
N LYS A 72 0.88 13.81 -17.42
CA LYS A 72 0.15 13.62 -18.66
C LYS A 72 -0.81 12.44 -18.65
N ASN A 73 -0.39 11.30 -18.10
CA ASN A 73 -1.11 10.03 -18.25
C ASN A 73 -1.34 9.27 -16.94
N ASP A 74 -0.67 9.64 -15.85
CA ASP A 74 -0.76 8.89 -14.61
C ASP A 74 -2.02 9.25 -13.82
N ALA A 75 -2.60 8.25 -13.20
CA ALA A 75 -3.68 8.39 -12.25
C ALA A 75 -3.28 7.79 -10.90
N TYR A 76 -3.70 8.45 -9.86
CA TYR A 76 -3.52 8.00 -8.49
C TYR A 76 -4.85 8.04 -7.77
N SER A 77 -5.04 7.14 -6.83
CA SER A 77 -6.23 7.15 -6.00
C SER A 77 -5.87 7.10 -4.52
N ILE A 78 -6.66 7.82 -3.73
CA ILE A 78 -6.63 7.80 -2.28
C ILE A 78 -7.98 7.31 -1.82
N ARG A 79 -8.02 6.30 -0.96
CA ARG A 79 -9.24 5.77 -0.37
C ARG A 79 -9.36 6.17 1.08
N ALA A 80 -10.47 6.78 1.43
CA ALA A 80 -10.90 6.94 2.81
C ALA A 80 -12.05 5.97 3.11
N PHE A 81 -12.11 5.54 4.36
CA PHE A 81 -13.19 4.70 4.87
C PHE A 81 -14.07 5.52 5.80
N VAL A 82 -15.33 5.61 5.45
CA VAL A 82 -16.35 6.26 6.30
C VAL A 82 -17.20 5.16 6.95
N ARG A 83 -17.30 5.19 8.25
CA ARG A 83 -18.11 4.25 9.00
C ARG A 83 -19.22 4.98 9.75
N ILE A 84 -20.44 4.51 9.58
CA ILE A 84 -21.61 4.98 10.34
C ILE A 84 -22.05 3.87 11.27
N MET A 85 -22.00 4.13 12.57
CA MET A 85 -22.35 3.16 13.60
C MET A 85 -23.86 3.06 13.79
N PRO A 86 -24.39 1.89 14.12
CA PRO A 86 -25.79 1.73 14.47
C PRO A 86 -26.14 2.43 15.80
N VAL A 87 -27.36 2.87 15.93
CA VAL A 87 -27.93 3.36 17.18
C VAL A 87 -28.92 2.32 17.68
N ASN A 88 -28.65 1.71 18.84
CA ASN A 88 -29.44 0.61 19.39
C ASN A 88 -29.64 -0.55 18.38
N GLY A 89 -28.59 -0.89 17.65
CA GLY A 89 -28.60 -1.98 16.65
C GLY A 89 -29.40 -1.69 15.37
N LYS A 90 -29.86 -0.45 15.17
CA LYS A 90 -30.63 -0.02 13.99
C LYS A 90 -29.94 1.12 13.25
N ALA A 91 -30.32 1.33 12.00
CA ALA A 91 -29.89 2.49 11.25
C ALA A 91 -30.23 3.80 12.01
N PRO A 92 -29.33 4.77 12.06
CA PRO A 92 -29.64 6.08 12.61
C PRO A 92 -30.84 6.72 11.89
N PRO A 93 -31.74 7.41 12.58
CA PRO A 93 -32.95 7.97 11.97
C PRO A 93 -32.62 9.06 10.90
N ASN A 94 -31.45 9.68 10.99
CA ASN A 94 -30.96 10.66 10.03
C ASN A 94 -29.84 10.12 9.12
N LEU A 95 -29.88 8.81 8.78
CA LEU A 95 -28.81 8.11 8.05
C LEU A 95 -28.36 8.86 6.79
N LYS A 96 -29.27 9.27 5.91
CA LYS A 96 -28.93 9.99 4.66
C LYS A 96 -28.18 11.30 4.90
N GLN A 97 -28.53 12.01 5.96
CA GLN A 97 -27.85 13.26 6.33
C GLN A 97 -26.43 12.96 6.87
N LEU A 98 -26.30 11.93 7.70
CA LEU A 98 -25.03 11.46 8.22
C LEU A 98 -24.12 10.96 7.11
N GLU A 99 -24.62 10.16 6.16
CA GLU A 99 -23.88 9.69 4.98
C GLU A 99 -23.29 10.89 4.25
N LYS A 100 -24.14 11.85 3.86
CA LYS A 100 -23.69 13.03 3.14
C LYS A 100 -22.65 13.82 3.92
N SER A 101 -22.89 14.09 5.19
CA SER A 101 -21.99 14.86 6.05
C SER A 101 -20.62 14.18 6.21
N LYS A 102 -20.62 12.87 6.46
CA LYS A 102 -19.39 12.11 6.65
C LYS A 102 -18.59 11.91 5.36
N VAL A 103 -19.27 11.71 4.24
CA VAL A 103 -18.64 11.66 2.93
C VAL A 103 -18.03 13.02 2.56
N ASP A 104 -18.77 14.13 2.76
CA ASP A 104 -18.27 15.48 2.51
C ASP A 104 -17.07 15.83 3.40
N GLU A 105 -17.08 15.37 4.66
CA GLU A 105 -15.96 15.49 5.59
C GLU A 105 -14.73 14.74 5.07
N ALA A 106 -14.88 13.48 4.64
CA ALA A 106 -13.80 12.67 4.10
C ALA A 106 -13.21 13.29 2.82
N ILE A 107 -14.05 13.77 1.90
CA ILE A 107 -13.61 14.45 0.67
C ILE A 107 -12.81 15.71 1.01
N ARG A 108 -13.27 16.50 1.97
CA ARG A 108 -12.59 17.72 2.42
C ARG A 108 -11.22 17.39 3.04
N HIS A 109 -11.12 16.37 3.88
CA HIS A 109 -9.86 15.92 4.45
C HIS A 109 -8.88 15.48 3.37
N ILE A 110 -9.30 14.59 2.45
CA ILE A 110 -8.45 14.16 1.36
C ILE A 110 -7.96 15.35 0.52
N ARG A 111 -8.86 16.29 0.23
CA ARG A 111 -8.50 17.48 -0.53
C ARG A 111 -7.45 18.32 0.20
N ASN A 112 -7.69 18.70 1.44
CA ASN A 112 -6.82 19.60 2.20
C ASN A 112 -5.49 18.94 2.58
N ASP A 113 -5.55 17.67 2.96
CA ASP A 113 -4.38 16.96 3.51
C ASP A 113 -3.46 16.42 2.43
N PHE A 114 -4.00 16.10 1.24
CA PHE A 114 -3.23 15.52 0.15
C PHE A 114 -3.29 16.34 -1.12
N PHE A 115 -4.48 16.57 -1.66
CA PHE A 115 -4.62 17.13 -3.00
C PHE A 115 -4.06 18.56 -3.11
N ASP A 116 -4.30 19.40 -2.11
CA ASP A 116 -3.81 20.79 -2.10
C ASP A 116 -2.28 20.87 -1.86
N LYS A 117 -1.67 19.77 -1.36
CA LYS A 117 -0.21 19.63 -1.20
C LYS A 117 0.44 18.96 -2.40
N LEU A 118 -0.36 18.45 -3.34
CA LEU A 118 0.10 17.71 -4.49
C LEU A 118 0.45 18.67 -5.63
N ARG A 119 1.61 18.46 -6.24
CA ARG A 119 2.00 19.17 -7.47
C ARG A 119 2.49 18.20 -8.54
N ASP A 120 2.31 18.58 -9.78
CA ASP A 120 2.92 17.88 -10.91
C ASP A 120 4.44 17.99 -10.83
N ARG A 121 5.12 16.97 -11.26
CA ARG A 121 6.58 16.86 -11.29
C ARG A 121 7.03 16.19 -12.58
N ASN A 122 8.10 16.67 -13.19
CA ASN A 122 8.77 15.93 -14.23
C ASN A 122 9.56 14.76 -13.61
N GLU A 123 9.60 13.60 -14.25
CA GLU A 123 10.34 12.42 -13.77
C GLU A 123 11.81 12.73 -13.44
N SER A 124 12.45 13.60 -14.22
CA SER A 124 13.85 14.02 -14.01
C SER A 124 14.02 15.05 -12.89
N GLU A 125 12.95 15.70 -12.44
CA GLU A 125 12.99 16.69 -11.38
C GLU A 125 13.25 16.02 -10.04
N ILE A 126 14.21 16.54 -9.29
CA ILE A 126 14.49 16.17 -7.91
C ILE A 126 14.04 17.33 -7.02
N PRO A 127 12.84 17.27 -6.40
CA PRO A 127 12.38 18.33 -5.52
C PRO A 127 13.37 18.57 -4.37
N GLN A 128 13.60 19.82 -4.04
CA GLN A 128 14.45 20.21 -2.90
C GLN A 128 13.68 20.25 -1.57
N GLN A 129 12.35 20.23 -1.67
CA GLN A 129 11.48 20.22 -0.50
C GLN A 129 11.32 18.81 0.05
N GLN A 130 11.09 18.69 1.35
CA GLN A 130 10.72 17.45 1.98
C GLN A 130 9.33 17.03 1.52
N GLY A 131 9.15 15.73 1.25
CA GLY A 131 7.86 15.20 0.81
C GLY A 131 7.94 13.81 0.17
N ILE A 132 6.82 13.39 -0.37
CA ILE A 132 6.61 12.08 -0.97
C ILE A 132 6.72 12.20 -2.49
N TYR A 133 7.60 11.39 -3.07
CA TYR A 133 7.85 11.33 -4.51
C TYR A 133 6.93 10.32 -5.17
N LEU A 134 6.19 10.78 -6.16
CA LEU A 134 5.42 9.96 -7.09
C LEU A 134 6.05 10.03 -8.48
N THR A 135 5.68 9.16 -9.40
CA THR A 135 6.30 9.11 -10.75
C THR A 135 6.23 10.46 -11.47
N GLU A 136 5.06 11.04 -11.58
CA GLU A 136 4.81 12.34 -12.23
C GLU A 136 4.31 13.41 -11.23
N GLY A 137 4.54 13.19 -9.93
CA GLY A 137 4.04 14.08 -8.89
C GLY A 137 4.94 14.15 -7.66
N PHE A 138 4.58 15.09 -6.82
CA PHE A 138 5.22 15.31 -5.53
C PHE A 138 4.19 15.82 -4.52
N ILE A 139 4.16 15.22 -3.35
CA ILE A 139 3.35 15.68 -2.22
C ILE A 139 4.27 16.37 -1.24
N VAL A 140 4.06 17.67 -1.02
CA VAL A 140 4.80 18.42 -0.01
C VAL A 140 4.38 17.91 1.37
N ASP A 141 5.32 17.35 2.12
CA ASP A 141 5.09 16.85 3.47
C ASP A 141 6.27 17.21 4.37
N LYS A 142 5.98 17.66 5.58
CA LYS A 142 6.99 18.04 6.57
C LYS A 142 7.53 16.83 7.35
N GLY A 143 7.11 15.60 7.01
CA GLY A 143 7.52 14.38 7.71
C GLY A 143 6.88 14.21 9.09
N THR A 144 5.82 14.96 9.38
CA THR A 144 5.11 14.91 10.67
C THR A 144 3.90 13.99 10.65
N GLU A 145 3.44 13.62 9.48
CA GLU A 145 2.26 12.75 9.33
C GLU A 145 2.69 11.31 9.05
N PRO A 146 2.13 10.32 9.75
CA PRO A 146 2.38 8.92 9.44
C PRO A 146 1.74 8.60 8.09
N PHE A 147 2.52 8.13 7.14
CA PHE A 147 2.01 7.64 5.88
C PHE A 147 2.44 6.18 5.64
N PHE A 148 1.64 5.47 4.89
CA PHE A 148 1.97 4.14 4.40
C PHE A 148 2.18 4.22 2.88
N GLY A 149 3.31 3.70 2.43
CA GLY A 149 3.62 3.67 1.02
C GLY A 149 4.51 2.51 0.65
N SER A 150 4.39 2.07 -0.60
CA SER A 150 5.34 1.12 -1.17
C SER A 150 5.76 1.55 -2.57
N ALA A 151 7.03 1.29 -2.88
CA ALA A 151 7.57 1.45 -4.22
C ALA A 151 8.29 0.18 -4.61
N GLY A 152 7.97 -0.34 -5.80
CA GLY A 152 8.54 -1.61 -6.26
C GLY A 152 9.20 -1.50 -7.62
N ILE A 153 10.30 -2.25 -7.80
CA ILE A 153 11.02 -2.38 -9.05
C ILE A 153 10.96 -3.83 -9.49
N LYS A 154 10.56 -4.08 -10.74
CA LYS A 154 10.70 -5.39 -11.39
C LYS A 154 11.92 -5.35 -12.29
N ILE A 155 12.78 -6.34 -12.16
CA ILE A 155 14.00 -6.40 -12.97
C ILE A 155 13.62 -6.98 -14.34
N LYS A 156 13.80 -6.17 -15.40
CA LYS A 156 13.30 -6.44 -16.76
C LYS A 156 13.73 -7.82 -17.29
N ASP A 157 14.99 -8.17 -17.13
CA ASP A 157 15.57 -9.40 -17.73
C ASP A 157 15.43 -10.64 -16.83
N TYR A 158 14.91 -10.47 -15.61
CA TYR A 158 14.74 -11.54 -14.65
C TYR A 158 13.28 -11.63 -14.19
N LYS A 159 12.46 -12.28 -14.99
CA LYS A 159 11.04 -12.45 -14.72
C LYS A 159 10.79 -13.02 -13.33
N GLY A 160 10.07 -12.29 -12.51
CA GLY A 160 9.72 -12.70 -11.15
C GLY A 160 10.72 -12.26 -10.07
N VAL A 161 11.79 -11.53 -10.42
CA VAL A 161 12.66 -10.86 -9.46
C VAL A 161 12.17 -9.42 -9.24
N TYR A 162 12.07 -9.03 -7.98
CA TYR A 162 11.59 -7.71 -7.58
C TYR A 162 12.35 -7.18 -6.37
N ALA A 163 12.41 -5.88 -6.26
CA ALA A 163 12.77 -5.17 -5.04
C ALA A 163 11.62 -4.23 -4.66
N GLU A 164 11.30 -4.14 -3.38
CA GLU A 164 10.21 -3.33 -2.86
C GLU A 164 10.66 -2.59 -1.61
N LEU A 165 10.42 -1.30 -1.59
CA LEU A 165 10.56 -0.45 -0.43
C LEU A 165 9.17 -0.18 0.14
N THR A 166 8.99 -0.44 1.42
CA THR A 166 7.76 -0.16 2.14
C THR A 166 8.07 0.79 3.29
N THR A 167 7.25 1.80 3.47
CA THR A 167 7.36 2.74 4.58
C THR A 167 5.98 3.01 5.17
N GLY A 168 5.94 3.34 6.45
CA GLY A 168 4.70 3.65 7.15
C GLY A 168 4.15 2.49 8.00
N GLY A 169 3.20 2.84 8.84
CA GLY A 169 2.66 1.96 9.87
C GLY A 169 3.63 1.80 11.04
N SER A 170 3.09 1.77 12.24
CA SER A 170 3.82 1.28 13.40
C SER A 170 3.95 -0.24 13.32
N LEU A 171 4.95 -0.80 13.98
CA LEU A 171 4.91 -2.21 14.35
C LEU A 171 3.65 -2.42 15.20
N GLU A 172 2.81 -3.38 14.82
CA GLU A 172 1.68 -3.73 15.68
C GLU A 172 2.21 -4.19 17.03
N GLU A 173 1.50 -3.84 18.11
CA GLU A 173 1.86 -4.28 19.45
C GLU A 173 1.89 -5.82 19.46
N GLY A 174 3.09 -6.40 19.67
CA GLY A 174 3.33 -7.84 19.56
C GLY A 174 4.10 -8.31 18.33
N ASP A 175 4.39 -7.45 17.35
CA ASP A 175 5.27 -7.79 16.24
C ASP A 175 6.70 -8.06 16.75
N LYS A 176 7.18 -9.27 16.50
CA LYS A 176 8.56 -9.63 16.85
C LYS A 176 9.57 -8.88 15.98
N PRO A 177 10.74 -8.51 16.54
CA PRO A 177 11.84 -7.99 15.73
C PRO A 177 12.17 -8.89 14.53
N LEU A 178 12.66 -8.32 13.43
CA LEU A 178 12.95 -9.08 12.19
C LEU A 178 13.80 -10.33 12.45
N LEU A 179 14.80 -10.23 13.31
CA LEU A 179 15.72 -11.33 13.60
C LEU A 179 15.02 -12.51 14.31
N GLU A 180 13.96 -12.24 15.07
CA GLU A 180 13.19 -13.26 15.80
C GLU A 180 11.97 -13.75 15.01
N ARG A 181 11.55 -12.98 13.99
CA ARG A 181 10.35 -13.26 13.21
C ARG A 181 10.55 -14.46 12.30
N ASP A 182 9.58 -15.36 12.31
CA ASP A 182 9.46 -16.37 11.27
C ASP A 182 8.82 -15.73 10.03
N LEU A 183 9.52 -15.73 8.90
CA LEU A 183 9.06 -15.06 7.68
C LEU A 183 8.00 -15.85 6.90
N PHE A 184 7.69 -17.07 7.32
CA PHE A 184 6.85 -17.99 6.55
C PHE A 184 5.69 -18.61 7.32
N THR A 185 5.55 -18.36 8.60
CA THR A 185 4.41 -18.82 9.38
C THR A 185 3.21 -17.92 9.20
N LYS A 186 2.14 -18.44 8.62
CA LYS A 186 0.77 -18.00 8.85
C LYS A 186 0.07 -19.12 9.64
N ASP A 187 -0.17 -18.84 10.88
CA ASP A 187 -1.28 -19.20 11.77
C ASP A 187 -1.81 -20.65 11.89
N SER A 188 -1.16 -21.70 11.39
CA SER A 188 -1.56 -23.05 11.75
C SER A 188 -0.39 -23.92 12.22
N GLY A 189 -0.60 -24.68 13.31
CA GLY A 189 0.44 -25.45 13.96
C GLY A 189 1.11 -26.51 13.06
N LEU A 190 0.40 -27.05 12.08
CA LEU A 190 0.92 -28.01 11.09
C LEU A 190 1.79 -27.34 10.02
N ASP A 191 1.42 -26.13 9.59
CA ASP A 191 2.21 -25.38 8.61
C ASP A 191 3.54 -24.91 9.22
N LYS A 192 3.60 -24.72 10.53
CA LYS A 192 4.82 -24.35 11.26
C LYS A 192 5.88 -25.48 11.20
N LEU A 193 5.48 -26.71 11.42
CA LEU A 193 6.37 -27.89 11.34
C LEU A 193 6.86 -28.15 9.89
N LEU A 194 5.98 -27.91 8.92
CA LEU A 194 6.32 -28.08 7.50
C LEU A 194 7.15 -26.90 6.94
N SER A 195 7.05 -25.70 7.53
CA SER A 195 7.81 -24.53 7.11
C SER A 195 9.28 -24.62 7.49
N TRP A 196 9.60 -25.20 8.64
CA TRP A 196 10.97 -25.36 9.11
C TRP A 196 11.85 -26.23 8.20
N ALA A 197 11.24 -27.23 7.56
CA ALA A 197 11.93 -28.08 6.59
C ALA A 197 12.16 -27.41 5.23
N LYS A 198 11.66 -26.20 5.02
CA LYS A 198 11.50 -25.58 3.71
C LYS A 198 12.42 -24.41 3.41
N TYR A 199 13.02 -23.78 4.41
CA TYR A 199 13.94 -22.67 4.18
C TYR A 199 15.20 -22.73 5.04
N SER A 200 16.28 -22.17 4.52
CA SER A 200 17.54 -21.97 5.25
C SER A 200 17.87 -20.49 5.31
N THR A 201 18.38 -20.07 6.47
CA THR A 201 18.90 -18.72 6.63
C THR A 201 20.29 -18.65 5.99
N ILE A 202 20.47 -17.73 5.05
CA ILE A 202 21.74 -17.46 4.38
C ILE A 202 22.57 -16.50 5.24
N ARG A 203 21.93 -15.38 5.68
CA ARG A 203 22.56 -14.34 6.49
C ARG A 203 21.51 -13.68 7.36
N LYS A 204 21.83 -13.38 8.62
CA LYS A 204 21.00 -12.52 9.49
C LYS A 204 21.87 -11.76 10.47
N GLY A 205 21.48 -10.55 10.81
CA GLY A 205 22.17 -9.72 11.78
C GLY A 205 21.86 -8.25 11.67
N LYS A 206 22.53 -7.45 12.47
CA LYS A 206 22.49 -5.99 12.36
C LYS A 206 23.22 -5.57 11.08
N ARG A 207 22.64 -4.58 10.40
CA ARG A 207 23.25 -3.98 9.21
C ARG A 207 22.81 -2.52 9.09
N ASP A 208 23.73 -1.63 9.32
CA ASP A 208 23.50 -0.20 9.20
C ASP A 208 23.69 0.24 7.74
N ILE A 209 22.76 1.06 7.27
CA ILE A 209 22.74 1.57 5.89
C ILE A 209 22.69 3.09 5.92
N ASN A 210 23.78 3.73 5.48
CA ASN A 210 23.89 5.20 5.38
C ASN A 210 23.40 5.93 6.66
N GLY A 211 23.83 5.44 7.82
CA GLY A 211 23.47 6.02 9.12
C GLY A 211 22.11 5.57 9.67
N MET A 212 21.37 4.74 8.95
CA MET A 212 20.15 4.08 9.46
C MET A 212 20.53 2.75 10.11
N ALA A 213 20.38 2.66 11.43
CA ALA A 213 20.48 1.40 12.12
C ALA A 213 19.37 0.44 11.68
N GLY A 214 19.72 -0.80 11.40
CA GLY A 214 18.75 -1.78 10.91
C GLY A 214 19.18 -3.23 11.11
N ASN A 215 18.25 -4.10 10.81
CA ASN A 215 18.43 -5.55 10.86
C ASN A 215 18.18 -6.15 9.49
N GLU A 216 18.98 -7.14 9.09
CA GLU A 216 18.71 -7.91 7.87
C GLU A 216 18.47 -9.39 8.17
N LYS A 217 17.63 -10.01 7.37
CA LYS A 217 17.39 -11.44 7.36
C LYS A 217 17.20 -11.93 5.94
N LEU A 218 18.11 -12.79 5.50
CA LEU A 218 18.19 -13.32 4.15
C LEU A 218 17.93 -14.83 4.22
N VAL A 219 16.90 -15.28 3.53
CA VAL A 219 16.51 -16.68 3.53
C VAL A 219 16.39 -17.23 2.11
N LYS A 220 16.70 -18.50 1.98
CA LYS A 220 16.50 -19.30 0.77
C LYS A 220 15.42 -20.33 1.04
N TRP A 221 14.44 -20.36 0.18
CA TRP A 221 13.35 -21.29 0.27
C TRP A 221 13.38 -22.30 -0.88
N GLN A 222 12.77 -23.45 -0.67
CA GLN A 222 12.66 -24.57 -1.61
C GLN A 222 12.93 -24.23 -3.08
N GLY A 223 13.87 -24.92 -3.72
CA GLY A 223 14.12 -24.80 -5.15
C GLY A 223 14.76 -23.49 -5.60
N LYS A 224 15.59 -22.87 -4.78
CA LYS A 224 16.35 -21.65 -5.13
C LYS A 224 15.50 -20.37 -5.17
N ARG A 225 14.51 -20.21 -4.32
CA ARG A 225 13.81 -18.94 -4.13
C ARG A 225 14.47 -18.16 -3.00
N TYR A 226 14.53 -16.85 -3.15
CA TYR A 226 15.16 -15.96 -2.18
C TYR A 226 14.16 -14.97 -1.67
N LEU A 227 14.26 -14.66 -0.37
CA LEU A 227 13.57 -13.54 0.28
C LEU A 227 14.58 -12.85 1.20
N PHE A 228 14.95 -11.64 0.86
CA PHE A 228 15.88 -10.83 1.59
C PHE A 228 15.13 -9.62 2.12
N ILE A 229 15.25 -9.37 3.42
CA ILE A 229 14.55 -8.28 4.10
C ILE A 229 15.58 -7.51 4.91
N TRP A 230 15.49 -6.20 4.84
CA TRP A 230 16.10 -5.27 5.76
C TRP A 230 15.03 -4.37 6.34
N GLU A 231 15.04 -4.15 7.66
CA GLU A 231 14.14 -3.26 8.38
C GLU A 231 14.93 -2.33 9.28
N LYS A 232 14.53 -1.04 9.29
CA LYS A 232 15.06 -0.04 10.22
C LYS A 232 14.70 -0.41 11.65
N ASP A 233 15.60 -0.18 12.58
CA ASP A 233 15.52 -0.62 13.99
C ASP A 233 15.29 0.55 14.96
N ASP A 234 14.34 1.44 14.66
CA ASP A 234 14.03 2.55 15.57
C ASP A 234 12.62 2.52 16.18
N GLY A 235 11.85 1.51 15.86
CA GLY A 235 10.52 1.25 16.45
C GLY A 235 9.42 2.28 16.12
N SER A 236 9.76 3.42 15.49
CA SER A 236 8.81 4.53 15.31
C SER A 236 8.04 4.47 13.99
N VAL A 237 8.72 4.13 12.91
CA VAL A 237 8.13 3.99 11.57
C VAL A 237 8.73 2.77 10.90
N ARG A 238 7.87 1.87 10.44
CA ARG A 238 8.34 0.72 9.68
C ARG A 238 8.91 1.18 8.35
N PHE A 239 10.20 1.03 8.18
CA PHE A 239 10.91 1.25 6.93
C PHE A 239 11.59 -0.07 6.56
N LYS A 240 11.12 -0.68 5.47
CA LYS A 240 11.51 -2.03 5.10
C LYS A 240 11.87 -2.10 3.62
N MET A 241 13.02 -2.69 3.31
CA MET A 241 13.35 -3.12 1.96
C MET A 241 13.24 -4.63 1.84
N THR A 242 12.58 -5.06 0.78
CA THR A 242 12.43 -6.47 0.43
C THR A 242 13.01 -6.70 -0.96
N PHE A 243 13.80 -7.76 -1.12
CA PHE A 243 14.22 -8.28 -2.41
C PHE A 243 13.82 -9.75 -2.47
N GLY A 244 13.22 -10.16 -3.56
CA GLY A 244 12.74 -11.52 -3.64
C GLY A 244 12.44 -12.00 -5.04
N THR A 245 12.09 -13.28 -5.09
CA THR A 245 11.61 -13.93 -6.30
C THR A 245 10.14 -14.29 -6.15
N ASN A 246 9.36 -14.10 -7.22
CA ASN A 246 7.91 -14.27 -7.17
C ASN A 246 7.54 -15.68 -6.68
N LYS A 247 6.70 -15.71 -5.63
CA LYS A 247 6.17 -16.94 -5.02
C LYS A 247 5.41 -17.84 -6.01
N LYS A 248 4.85 -17.27 -7.07
CA LYS A 248 4.11 -18.00 -8.13
C LYS A 248 5.04 -18.65 -9.17
N ASN A 249 6.34 -18.37 -9.17
CA ASN A 249 7.25 -18.99 -10.10
C ASN A 249 7.66 -20.37 -9.59
N THR A 250 6.97 -21.41 -10.07
CA THR A 250 7.19 -22.80 -9.68
C THR A 250 8.56 -23.35 -10.09
N LYS A 251 9.26 -22.69 -11.01
CA LYS A 251 10.57 -23.12 -11.53
C LYS A 251 11.78 -22.63 -10.71
N GLY A 252 11.54 -21.94 -9.59
CA GLY A 252 12.61 -21.36 -8.77
C GLY A 252 12.99 -19.93 -9.18
N SER A 253 14.11 -19.43 -8.65
CA SER A 253 14.66 -18.12 -9.02
C SER A 253 15.45 -18.23 -10.33
N PRO A 254 15.36 -17.25 -11.23
CA PRO A 254 16.27 -17.14 -12.36
C PRO A 254 17.70 -16.79 -11.93
N LEU A 255 17.90 -16.34 -10.68
CA LEU A 255 19.19 -15.98 -10.11
C LEU A 255 19.77 -17.14 -9.30
N SER A 256 21.07 -17.32 -9.38
CA SER A 256 21.84 -18.11 -8.42
C SER A 256 21.90 -17.37 -7.07
N GLU A 257 22.29 -18.08 -6.00
CA GLU A 257 22.45 -17.46 -4.67
C GLU A 257 23.47 -16.32 -4.69
N LYS A 258 24.58 -16.52 -5.39
CA LYS A 258 25.63 -15.50 -5.54
C LYS A 258 25.11 -14.25 -6.25
N GLU A 259 24.36 -14.42 -7.33
CA GLU A 259 23.76 -13.29 -8.06
C GLU A 259 22.71 -12.56 -7.22
N ALA A 260 21.86 -13.28 -6.48
CA ALA A 260 20.87 -12.70 -5.60
C ALA A 260 21.52 -11.88 -4.46
N LEU A 261 22.58 -12.42 -3.84
CA LEU A 261 23.35 -11.71 -2.82
C LEU A 261 24.06 -10.48 -3.40
N THR A 262 24.67 -10.61 -4.57
CA THR A 262 25.33 -9.48 -5.25
C THR A 262 24.32 -8.36 -5.56
N ALA A 263 23.13 -8.71 -6.07
CA ALA A 263 22.08 -7.74 -6.34
C ALA A 263 21.59 -7.05 -5.06
N TRP A 264 21.38 -7.81 -3.99
CA TRP A 264 20.98 -7.28 -2.69
C TRP A 264 22.03 -6.31 -2.12
N ASP A 265 23.29 -6.73 -2.13
CA ASP A 265 24.39 -5.93 -1.59
C ASP A 265 24.70 -4.67 -2.44
N ALA A 266 24.29 -4.67 -3.71
CA ALA A 266 24.35 -3.47 -4.55
C ALA A 266 23.16 -2.52 -4.36
N ILE A 267 21.94 -3.06 -4.20
CA ILE A 267 20.72 -2.25 -4.11
C ILE A 267 20.56 -1.65 -2.70
N LEU A 268 20.76 -2.43 -1.65
CA LEU A 268 20.47 -2.00 -0.29
C LEU A 268 21.25 -0.72 0.14
N PRO A 269 22.55 -0.55 -0.17
CA PRO A 269 23.27 0.68 0.16
C PRO A 269 22.83 1.92 -0.63
N THR A 270 21.97 1.76 -1.65
CA THR A 270 21.40 2.91 -2.37
C THR A 270 20.28 3.60 -1.60
N LEU A 271 19.75 2.96 -0.55
CA LEU A 271 18.80 3.59 0.35
C LEU A 271 19.43 4.79 1.04
N LYS A 272 18.75 5.92 0.96
CA LYS A 272 19.16 7.16 1.63
C LYS A 272 17.94 7.81 2.26
N THR A 273 18.09 8.29 3.48
CA THR A 273 17.15 9.30 4.00
C THR A 273 17.43 10.60 3.27
N ARG A 274 16.41 11.27 2.80
CA ARG A 274 16.50 12.66 2.40
C ARG A 274 16.07 13.51 3.60
N LEU A 275 17.01 14.26 4.11
CA LEU A 275 16.79 15.29 5.11
C LEU A 275 16.14 16.49 4.45
#